data_930a49445636da4ede0d7376950fd645
#
_entry.id   930a49445636da4ede0d7376950fd645
#
_cell.length_a   1.000
_cell.length_b   1.000
_cell.length_c   1.000
_cell.angle_alpha   90.00
_cell.angle_beta   90.00
_cell.angle_gamma   90.00
#
_symmetry.space_group_name_H-M   'P 1'
#
loop_
_entity.id
_entity.type
_entity.pdbx_description
1 polymer ?
#
loop_
_entity_poly.entity_id
_entity_poly.type
_entity_poly.pdbx_seq_one_letter_code
_entity_poly.pdbx_strand_id
1 'polypeptide(L)'
;ERSYELSTKINDRNGTPIYEVYGEKNRTLVKLDEVSPHVVNATLAVEDANFYAHQGFSLKGMLRAVRNTLTGRGLQGGSTLTQQVIKNTLLTQERTVSRKIKELILSLQLENRYAKDEILQMYLNESPYGGQNYGIYTAAKAYFNKHPNELTLSESAYLAGLPQRPSYYSQFGTNPEAGMERK
;
A
#
# COMPACT_ATOMS: atom_id res chain seq x y z
N GLU A 1 13.41 11.68 -12.54
CA GLU A 1 11.98 12.00 -12.37
C GLU A 1 11.19 10.81 -12.87
N ARG A 2 10.32 10.25 -12.06
CA ARG A 2 9.57 9.05 -12.44
C ARG A 2 8.22 9.47 -12.97
N SER A 3 7.87 9.05 -14.18
CA SER A 3 6.51 9.17 -14.69
C SER A 3 5.64 8.07 -14.08
N TYR A 4 4.55 8.45 -13.42
CA TYR A 4 3.53 7.51 -12.98
C TYR A 4 2.59 7.20 -14.14
N GLU A 5 2.19 5.94 -14.28
CA GLU A 5 1.03 5.59 -15.11
C GLU A 5 -0.22 6.07 -14.35
N LEU A 6 -0.72 7.22 -14.77
CA LEU A 6 -1.92 7.83 -14.19
C LEU A 6 -3.12 7.57 -15.08
N SER A 7 -4.29 7.49 -14.47
CA SER A 7 -5.54 7.51 -15.22
C SER A 7 -5.84 8.90 -15.77
N THR A 8 -6.41 8.96 -16.97
CA THR A 8 -6.90 10.19 -17.60
C THR A 8 -8.39 10.32 -17.37
N LYS A 9 -8.84 11.41 -16.73
CA LYS A 9 -10.25 11.69 -16.50
C LYS A 9 -10.80 12.55 -17.63
N ILE A 10 -11.88 12.09 -18.23
CA ILE A 10 -12.66 12.84 -19.22
C ILE A 10 -13.88 13.40 -18.48
N ASN A 11 -13.98 14.72 -18.42
CA ASN A 11 -15.07 15.41 -17.73
C ASN A 11 -16.01 16.06 -18.75
N ASP A 12 -17.26 16.28 -18.33
CA ASP A 12 -18.20 17.13 -19.06
C ASP A 12 -17.80 18.62 -18.95
N ARG A 13 -18.58 19.49 -19.62
CA ARG A 13 -18.35 20.96 -19.60
C ARG A 13 -18.49 21.58 -18.22
N ASN A 14 -19.08 20.88 -17.25
CA ASN A 14 -19.29 21.34 -15.89
C ASN A 14 -18.23 20.76 -14.92
N GLY A 15 -17.27 19.97 -15.42
CA GLY A 15 -16.25 19.33 -14.62
C GLY A 15 -16.65 17.97 -14.03
N THR A 16 -17.86 17.47 -14.36
CA THR A 16 -18.32 16.17 -13.87
C THR A 16 -17.61 15.05 -14.63
N PRO A 17 -16.97 14.07 -13.94
CA PRO A 17 -16.32 12.96 -14.61
C PRO A 17 -17.33 12.11 -15.40
N ILE A 18 -17.09 11.94 -16.71
CA ILE A 18 -17.89 11.09 -17.60
C ILE A 18 -17.21 9.72 -17.74
N TYR A 19 -15.89 9.71 -17.89
CA TYR A 19 -15.13 8.49 -18.18
C TYR A 19 -13.69 8.60 -17.66
N GLU A 20 -13.14 7.48 -17.23
CA GLU A 20 -11.74 7.38 -16.80
C GLU A 20 -11.00 6.36 -17.66
N VAL A 21 -9.96 6.80 -18.36
CA VAL A 21 -9.09 5.95 -19.19
C VAL A 21 -7.83 5.63 -18.40
N TYR A 22 -7.52 4.36 -18.24
CA TYR A 22 -6.29 3.89 -17.63
C TYR A 22 -5.74 2.66 -18.37
N GLY A 23 -4.42 2.44 -18.27
CA GLY A 23 -3.77 1.27 -18.85
C GLY A 23 -3.89 0.05 -17.92
N GLU A 24 -2.76 -0.54 -17.56
CA GLU A 24 -2.72 -1.68 -16.64
C GLU A 24 -3.07 -1.32 -15.20
N LYS A 25 -2.90 -0.04 -14.80
CA LYS A 25 -3.12 0.45 -13.44
C LYS A 25 -4.05 1.65 -13.43
N ASN A 26 -5.16 1.50 -12.73
CA ASN A 26 -6.02 2.63 -12.39
C ASN A 26 -5.40 3.33 -11.16
N ARG A 27 -4.93 4.58 -11.32
CA ARG A 27 -4.24 5.33 -10.26
C ARG A 27 -4.56 6.81 -10.34
N THR A 28 -5.00 7.35 -9.22
CA THR A 28 -5.08 8.79 -8.95
C THR A 28 -4.25 9.08 -7.71
N LEU A 29 -3.31 10.01 -7.80
CA LEU A 29 -2.47 10.38 -6.66
C LEU A 29 -3.26 11.26 -5.69
N VAL A 30 -2.93 11.14 -4.40
CA VAL A 30 -3.49 11.93 -3.30
C VAL A 30 -2.34 12.38 -2.39
N LYS A 31 -2.46 13.57 -1.80
CA LYS A 31 -1.54 14.04 -0.77
C LYS A 31 -1.91 13.43 0.57
N LEU A 32 -0.93 13.35 1.49
CA LEU A 32 -1.15 12.74 2.80
C LEU A 32 -2.18 13.52 3.65
N ASP A 33 -2.21 14.83 3.52
CA ASP A 33 -3.17 15.73 4.19
C ASP A 33 -4.61 15.60 3.66
N GLU A 34 -4.79 14.98 2.48
CA GLU A 34 -6.09 14.65 1.89
C GLU A 34 -6.58 13.24 2.26
N VAL A 35 -5.86 12.53 3.14
CA VAL A 35 -6.18 11.17 3.59
C VAL A 35 -6.67 11.18 5.03
N SER A 36 -7.73 10.42 5.32
CA SER A 36 -8.26 10.28 6.70
C SER A 36 -7.17 9.79 7.66
N PRO A 37 -7.04 10.36 8.86
CA PRO A 37 -6.18 9.83 9.92
C PRO A 37 -6.47 8.36 10.25
N HIS A 38 -7.69 7.89 10.04
CA HIS A 38 -8.06 6.48 10.22
C HIS A 38 -7.31 5.57 9.24
N VAL A 39 -7.15 5.99 7.98
CA VAL A 39 -6.38 5.25 6.97
C VAL A 39 -4.91 5.16 7.37
N VAL A 40 -4.33 6.29 7.77
CA VAL A 40 -2.93 6.35 8.22
C VAL A 40 -2.71 5.41 9.40
N ASN A 41 -3.53 5.54 10.44
CA ASN A 41 -3.40 4.73 11.65
C ASN A 41 -3.63 3.24 11.39
N ALA A 42 -4.64 2.89 10.59
CA ALA A 42 -4.91 1.50 10.22
C ALA A 42 -3.75 0.89 9.42
N THR A 43 -3.22 1.63 8.44
CA THR A 43 -2.08 1.19 7.63
C THR A 43 -0.85 0.95 8.50
N LEU A 44 -0.51 1.88 9.38
CA LEU A 44 0.62 1.73 10.30
C LEU A 44 0.43 0.54 11.25
N ALA A 45 -0.75 0.40 11.84
CA ALA A 45 -1.05 -0.69 12.76
C ALA A 45 -0.91 -2.08 12.12
N VAL A 46 -1.36 -2.23 10.88
CA VAL A 46 -1.38 -3.52 10.16
C VAL A 46 -0.01 -3.85 9.56
N GLU A 47 0.65 -2.87 8.93
CA GLU A 47 1.83 -3.10 8.10
C GLU A 47 3.13 -2.80 8.83
N ASP A 48 3.20 -1.73 9.61
CA ASP A 48 4.44 -1.29 10.24
C ASP A 48 4.20 -0.37 11.44
N ALA A 49 3.79 -0.94 12.58
CA ALA A 49 3.44 -0.19 13.79
C ALA A 49 4.59 0.69 14.34
N ASN A 50 5.84 0.40 13.98
CA ASN A 50 7.01 1.16 14.41
C ASN A 50 7.63 1.99 13.28
N PHE A 51 6.87 2.30 12.23
CA PHE A 51 7.34 2.99 11.03
C PHE A 51 8.15 4.26 11.33
N TYR A 52 7.67 5.10 12.21
CA TYR A 52 8.34 6.35 12.58
C TYR A 52 9.59 6.17 13.45
N ALA A 53 9.81 4.96 14.02
CA ALA A 53 10.90 4.71 14.96
C ALA A 53 12.13 4.03 14.34
N HIS A 54 12.03 3.53 13.10
CA HIS A 54 13.16 2.87 12.43
C HIS A 54 13.57 3.59 11.13
N GLN A 55 14.72 3.23 10.59
CA GLN A 55 15.29 3.79 9.35
C GLN A 55 15.23 2.76 8.20
N GLY A 56 14.03 2.50 7.68
CA GLY A 56 13.81 1.66 6.49
C GLY A 56 13.85 0.15 6.72
N PHE A 57 14.31 -0.33 7.86
CA PHE A 57 14.28 -1.75 8.22
C PHE A 57 14.05 -1.96 9.72
N SER A 58 13.46 -3.09 10.07
CA SER A 58 13.19 -3.47 11.45
C SER A 58 13.85 -4.81 11.78
N LEU A 59 14.93 -4.77 12.57
CA LEU A 59 15.58 -5.98 13.06
C LEU A 59 14.61 -6.86 13.87
N LYS A 60 13.77 -6.23 14.72
CA LYS A 60 12.74 -6.92 15.49
C LYS A 60 11.70 -7.59 14.58
N GLY A 61 11.29 -6.89 13.51
CA GLY A 61 10.38 -7.43 12.48
C GLY A 61 11.00 -8.63 11.74
N MET A 62 12.26 -8.52 11.36
CA MET A 62 12.99 -9.62 10.70
C MET A 62 13.13 -10.85 11.60
N LEU A 63 13.54 -10.67 12.84
CA LEU A 63 13.66 -11.78 13.83
C LEU A 63 12.31 -12.43 14.10
N ARG A 64 11.23 -11.63 14.23
CA ARG A 64 9.86 -12.15 14.37
C ARG A 64 9.44 -12.96 13.15
N ALA A 65 9.71 -12.49 11.94
CA ALA A 65 9.39 -13.20 10.70
C ALA A 65 10.13 -14.55 10.61
N VAL A 66 11.42 -14.58 10.93
CA VAL A 66 12.23 -15.82 10.98
C VAL A 66 11.66 -16.80 12.01
N ARG A 67 11.38 -16.33 13.24
CA ARG A 67 10.79 -17.15 14.29
C ARG A 67 9.43 -17.73 13.87
N ASN A 68 8.56 -16.93 13.28
CA ASN A 68 7.22 -17.37 12.86
C ASN A 68 7.31 -18.40 11.72
N THR A 69 8.26 -18.24 10.79
CA THR A 69 8.51 -19.22 9.74
C THR A 69 8.98 -20.55 10.33
N LEU A 70 9.91 -20.52 11.29
CA LEU A 70 10.42 -21.73 11.96
C LEU A 70 9.37 -22.44 12.83
N THR A 71 8.42 -21.68 13.42
CA THR A 71 7.38 -22.24 14.30
C THR A 71 6.07 -22.60 13.56
N GLY A 72 6.04 -22.51 12.20
CA GLY A 72 4.85 -22.85 11.41
C GLY A 72 3.67 -21.90 11.59
N ARG A 73 3.85 -20.75 12.26
CA ARG A 73 2.79 -19.76 12.54
C ARG A 73 2.43 -18.86 11.35
N GLY A 74 2.86 -19.23 10.16
CA GLY A 74 2.57 -18.51 8.92
C GLY A 74 3.53 -17.34 8.66
N LEU A 75 3.58 -16.92 7.39
CA LEU A 75 4.36 -15.76 6.93
C LEU A 75 3.68 -14.47 7.38
N GLN A 76 3.95 -14.03 8.61
CA GLN A 76 3.68 -12.64 8.98
C GLN A 76 4.74 -11.73 8.36
N GLY A 77 4.31 -10.66 7.69
CA GLY A 77 5.17 -9.72 6.99
C GLY A 77 6.24 -9.13 7.92
N GLY A 78 7.50 -9.34 7.59
CA GLY A 78 8.65 -8.72 8.28
C GLY A 78 9.23 -7.55 7.50
N SER A 79 8.61 -7.16 6.38
CA SER A 79 9.06 -6.04 5.55
C SER A 79 8.39 -4.75 6.03
N THR A 80 9.16 -3.67 6.13
CA THR A 80 8.68 -2.33 6.49
C THR A 80 7.90 -1.69 5.34
N LEU A 81 7.15 -0.61 5.63
CA LEU A 81 6.48 0.20 4.60
C LEU A 81 7.48 0.70 3.55
N THR A 82 8.64 1.18 3.98
CA THR A 82 9.72 1.64 3.08
C THR A 82 10.18 0.54 2.13
N GLN A 83 10.39 -0.68 2.63
CA GLN A 83 10.74 -1.83 1.81
C GLN A 83 9.63 -2.19 0.82
N GLN A 84 8.37 -2.05 1.22
CA GLN A 84 7.24 -2.30 0.33
C GLN A 84 7.14 -1.25 -0.78
N VAL A 85 7.40 0.03 -0.49
CA VAL A 85 7.51 1.08 -1.53
C VAL A 85 8.57 0.68 -2.55
N ILE A 86 9.80 0.37 -2.11
CA ILE A 86 10.89 -0.04 -3.01
C ILE A 86 10.51 -1.26 -3.83
N LYS A 87 9.94 -2.28 -3.19
CA LYS A 87 9.50 -3.51 -3.88
C LYS A 87 8.48 -3.21 -4.97
N ASN A 88 7.47 -2.39 -4.67
CA ASN A 88 6.36 -2.13 -5.59
C ASN A 88 6.74 -1.18 -6.72
N THR A 89 7.78 -0.34 -6.52
CA THR A 89 8.14 0.72 -7.45
C THR A 89 9.39 0.43 -8.29
N LEU A 90 10.40 -0.20 -7.73
CA LEU A 90 11.73 -0.28 -8.34
C LEU A 90 12.20 -1.70 -8.63
N LEU A 91 11.59 -2.71 -8.02
CA LEU A 91 12.09 -4.09 -8.12
C LEU A 91 11.13 -5.00 -8.90
N THR A 92 11.71 -6.06 -9.47
CA THR A 92 10.95 -7.13 -10.12
C THR A 92 10.28 -8.04 -9.10
N GLN A 93 9.30 -8.83 -9.55
CA GLN A 93 8.55 -9.78 -8.69
C GLN A 93 9.34 -11.04 -8.30
N GLU A 94 10.60 -11.15 -8.74
CA GLU A 94 11.47 -12.29 -8.42
C GLU A 94 11.70 -12.43 -6.91
N ARG A 95 11.69 -13.67 -6.42
CA ARG A 95 11.92 -13.98 -5.00
C ARG A 95 13.34 -14.49 -4.80
N THR A 96 14.34 -13.61 -4.94
CA THR A 96 15.75 -13.94 -4.75
C THR A 96 16.35 -13.23 -3.54
N VAL A 97 17.40 -13.81 -2.96
CA VAL A 97 18.15 -13.17 -1.85
C VAL A 97 18.78 -11.87 -2.34
N SER A 98 19.35 -11.87 -3.55
CA SER A 98 19.94 -10.69 -4.18
C SER A 98 18.94 -9.54 -4.28
N ARG A 99 17.70 -9.81 -4.71
CA ARG A 99 16.63 -8.81 -4.73
C ARG A 99 16.33 -8.27 -3.33
N LYS A 100 16.32 -9.14 -2.30
CA LYS A 100 16.05 -8.70 -0.91
C LYS A 100 17.19 -7.81 -0.36
N ILE A 101 18.43 -8.07 -0.72
CA ILE A 101 19.55 -7.19 -0.37
C ILE A 101 19.44 -5.83 -1.07
N LYS A 102 19.10 -5.80 -2.36
CA LYS A 102 18.85 -4.55 -3.10
C LYS A 102 17.70 -3.75 -2.47
N GLU A 103 16.61 -4.41 -2.10
CA GLU A 103 15.46 -3.82 -1.41
C GLU A 103 15.91 -3.13 -0.11
N LEU A 104 16.75 -3.79 0.70
CA LEU A 104 17.26 -3.22 1.95
C LEU A 104 18.12 -1.97 1.70
N ILE A 105 19.09 -2.05 0.78
CA ILE A 105 20.00 -0.92 0.45
C ILE A 105 19.18 0.28 -0.07
N LEU A 106 18.26 0.04 -0.99
CA LEU A 106 17.41 1.09 -1.56
C LEU A 106 16.46 1.68 -0.51
N SER A 107 15.99 0.89 0.44
CA SER A 107 15.16 1.38 1.55
C SER A 107 15.93 2.35 2.44
N LEU A 108 17.18 2.07 2.77
CA LEU A 108 18.06 2.99 3.50
C LEU A 108 18.30 4.28 2.72
N GLN A 109 18.52 4.19 1.41
CA GLN A 109 18.70 5.37 0.56
C GLN A 109 17.42 6.22 0.47
N LEU A 110 16.24 5.59 0.45
CA LEU A 110 14.97 6.29 0.44
C LEU A 110 14.77 7.07 1.74
N GLU A 111 14.99 6.43 2.88
CA GLU A 111 14.88 7.07 4.22
C GLU A 111 15.88 8.22 4.44
N ASN A 112 17.04 8.18 3.77
CA ASN A 112 17.99 9.28 3.81
C ASN A 112 17.60 10.49 2.94
N ARG A 113 16.67 10.32 2.01
CA ARG A 113 16.29 11.35 1.03
C ARG A 113 14.93 11.97 1.29
N TYR A 114 14.03 11.23 1.93
CA TYR A 114 12.63 11.60 2.08
C TYR A 114 12.21 11.50 3.54
N ALA A 115 11.36 12.43 3.97
CA ALA A 115 10.74 12.39 5.28
C ALA A 115 9.77 11.18 5.39
N LYS A 116 9.50 10.74 6.61
CA LYS A 116 8.58 9.61 6.87
C LYS A 116 7.20 9.81 6.24
N ASP A 117 6.66 11.01 6.33
CA ASP A 117 5.34 11.34 5.77
C ASP A 117 5.34 11.25 4.23
N GLU A 118 6.44 11.63 3.58
CA GLU A 118 6.59 11.48 2.13
C GLU A 118 6.65 10.00 1.73
N ILE A 119 7.35 9.16 2.50
CA ILE A 119 7.43 7.71 2.27
C ILE A 119 6.06 7.07 2.49
N LEU A 120 5.32 7.47 3.53
CA LEU A 120 3.97 7.00 3.77
C LEU A 120 3.01 7.39 2.65
N GLN A 121 3.11 8.63 2.15
CA GLN A 121 2.35 9.10 0.98
C GLN A 121 2.69 8.26 -0.26
N MET A 122 3.96 7.96 -0.51
CA MET A 122 4.37 7.07 -1.60
C MET A 122 3.74 5.69 -1.43
N TYR A 123 3.77 5.11 -0.22
CA TYR A 123 3.15 3.82 0.06
C TYR A 123 1.66 3.81 -0.25
N LEU A 124 0.92 4.80 0.24
CA LEU A 124 -0.53 4.90 0.05
C LEU A 124 -0.91 5.08 -1.43
N ASN A 125 -0.05 5.72 -2.22
CA ASN A 125 -0.27 5.92 -3.65
C ASN A 125 0.18 4.73 -4.53
N GLU A 126 1.11 3.89 -4.04
CA GLU A 126 1.70 2.79 -4.83
C GLU A 126 1.12 1.42 -4.51
N SER A 127 0.48 1.27 -3.35
CA SER A 127 0.00 -0.03 -2.89
C SER A 127 -1.12 -0.57 -3.77
N PRO A 128 -1.09 -1.88 -4.08
CA PRO A 128 -2.17 -2.56 -4.78
C PRO A 128 -3.29 -2.89 -3.79
N TYR A 129 -4.54 -2.55 -4.15
CA TYR A 129 -5.73 -2.83 -3.34
C TYR A 129 -6.67 -3.88 -3.97
N GLY A 130 -6.22 -4.55 -5.03
CA GLY A 130 -6.99 -5.59 -5.73
C GLY A 130 -7.58 -5.14 -7.06
N GLY A 131 -7.72 -6.10 -7.98
CA GLY A 131 -8.01 -5.79 -9.37
C GLY A 131 -6.93 -4.90 -9.98
N GLN A 132 -7.35 -3.87 -10.69
CA GLN A 132 -6.46 -2.84 -11.24
C GLN A 132 -6.33 -1.60 -10.34
N ASN A 133 -6.88 -1.63 -9.11
CA ASN A 133 -6.91 -0.49 -8.21
C ASN A 133 -5.56 -0.32 -7.48
N TYR A 134 -4.82 0.69 -7.87
CA TYR A 134 -3.57 1.10 -7.25
C TYR A 134 -3.72 2.47 -6.57
N GLY A 135 -3.23 2.56 -5.34
CA GLY A 135 -3.34 3.73 -4.50
C GLY A 135 -4.66 3.85 -3.75
N ILE A 136 -4.58 4.53 -2.59
CA ILE A 136 -5.69 4.66 -1.64
C ILE A 136 -6.88 5.44 -2.22
N TYR A 137 -6.63 6.43 -3.08
CA TYR A 137 -7.70 7.19 -3.72
C TYR A 137 -8.59 6.28 -4.58
N THR A 138 -7.95 5.52 -5.47
CA THR A 138 -8.66 4.61 -6.38
C THR A 138 -9.37 3.51 -5.61
N ALA A 139 -8.73 2.99 -4.54
CA ALA A 139 -9.36 2.01 -3.66
C ALA A 139 -10.61 2.59 -2.96
N ALA A 140 -10.51 3.78 -2.35
CA ALA A 140 -11.65 4.43 -1.68
C ALA A 140 -12.84 4.63 -2.63
N LYS A 141 -12.56 5.03 -3.87
CA LYS A 141 -13.58 5.18 -4.92
C LYS A 141 -14.18 3.84 -5.35
N ALA A 142 -13.35 2.83 -5.62
CA ALA A 142 -13.80 1.54 -6.12
C ALA A 142 -14.60 0.74 -5.09
N TYR A 143 -14.23 0.82 -3.80
CA TYR A 143 -14.85 0.02 -2.74
C TYR A 143 -16.03 0.72 -2.06
N PHE A 144 -15.97 2.04 -1.90
CA PHE A 144 -16.92 2.79 -1.07
C PHE A 144 -17.52 4.01 -1.77
N ASN A 145 -17.07 4.33 -3.00
CA ASN A 145 -17.45 5.55 -3.74
C ASN A 145 -17.20 6.83 -2.94
N LYS A 146 -16.16 6.86 -2.09
CA LYS A 146 -15.78 7.96 -1.22
C LYS A 146 -14.43 8.57 -1.61
N HIS A 147 -14.18 9.79 -1.15
CA HIS A 147 -12.82 10.33 -1.12
C HIS A 147 -12.05 9.74 0.07
N PRO A 148 -10.70 9.58 0.02
CA PRO A 148 -9.92 9.01 1.12
C PRO A 148 -10.07 9.69 2.48
N ASN A 149 -10.36 11.00 2.53
CA ASN A 149 -10.61 11.74 3.78
C ASN A 149 -11.97 11.42 4.42
N GLU A 150 -12.91 10.84 3.68
CA GLU A 150 -14.27 10.50 4.13
C GLU A 150 -14.37 9.07 4.68
N LEU A 151 -13.27 8.30 4.60
CA LEU A 151 -13.27 6.92 5.06
C LEU A 151 -13.42 6.81 6.58
N THR A 152 -14.36 6.01 7.01
CA THR A 152 -14.56 5.64 8.41
C THR A 152 -13.43 4.71 8.90
N LEU A 153 -13.35 4.51 10.22
CA LEU A 153 -12.37 3.58 10.81
C LEU A 153 -12.52 2.16 10.26
N SER A 154 -13.75 1.66 10.13
CA SER A 154 -14.03 0.31 9.63
C SER A 154 -13.61 0.14 8.16
N GLU A 155 -13.92 1.12 7.31
CA GLU A 155 -13.53 1.14 5.89
C GLU A 155 -12.02 1.24 5.75
N SER A 156 -11.38 2.08 6.58
CA SER A 156 -9.93 2.24 6.60
C SER A 156 -9.21 0.96 7.03
N ALA A 157 -9.72 0.27 8.06
CA ALA A 157 -9.18 -1.00 8.52
C ALA A 157 -9.29 -2.08 7.44
N TYR A 158 -10.43 -2.14 6.74
CA TYR A 158 -10.62 -3.05 5.61
C TYR A 158 -9.57 -2.80 4.52
N LEU A 159 -9.46 -1.55 4.03
CA LEU A 159 -8.48 -1.22 3.00
C LEU A 159 -7.04 -1.48 3.43
N ALA A 160 -6.68 -1.15 4.68
CA ALA A 160 -5.33 -1.39 5.20
C ALA A 160 -4.94 -2.88 5.20
N GLY A 161 -5.91 -3.80 5.30
CA GLY A 161 -5.67 -5.24 5.25
C GLY A 161 -5.41 -5.83 3.85
N LEU A 162 -5.77 -5.11 2.78
CA LEU A 162 -5.74 -5.64 1.41
C LEU A 162 -4.34 -5.77 0.80
N PRO A 163 -3.39 -4.80 0.97
CA PRO A 163 -2.11 -4.81 0.26
C PRO A 163 -1.24 -6.04 0.51
N GLN A 164 -1.45 -6.74 1.62
CA GLN A 164 -0.70 -7.96 1.93
C GLN A 164 -0.96 -9.08 0.92
N ARG A 165 -2.22 -9.27 0.50
CA ARG A 165 -2.64 -10.27 -0.50
C ARG A 165 -3.85 -9.74 -1.30
N PRO A 166 -3.66 -8.72 -2.16
CA PRO A 166 -4.76 -8.04 -2.83
C PRO A 166 -5.57 -8.97 -3.75
N SER A 167 -4.92 -9.92 -4.41
CA SER A 167 -5.60 -10.93 -5.24
C SER A 167 -6.39 -11.98 -4.44
N TYR A 168 -6.24 -12.02 -3.13
CA TYR A 168 -6.92 -12.97 -2.25
C TYR A 168 -8.00 -12.30 -1.40
N TYR A 169 -7.67 -11.19 -0.73
CA TYR A 169 -8.56 -10.54 0.25
C TYR A 169 -9.53 -9.53 -0.34
N SER A 170 -9.25 -9.00 -1.53
CA SER A 170 -10.10 -7.95 -2.12
C SER A 170 -11.42 -8.53 -2.64
N GLN A 171 -12.43 -7.68 -2.79
CA GLN A 171 -13.69 -8.05 -3.46
C GLN A 171 -13.50 -8.50 -4.91
N PHE A 172 -12.36 -8.16 -5.51
CA PHE A 172 -11.94 -8.60 -6.85
C PHE A 172 -11.04 -9.86 -6.79
N GLY A 173 -10.82 -10.40 -5.60
CA GLY A 173 -9.92 -11.52 -5.34
C GLY A 173 -10.66 -12.86 -5.24
N THR A 174 -9.89 -13.88 -4.86
CA THR A 174 -10.41 -15.27 -4.80
C THR A 174 -11.13 -15.60 -3.49
N ASN A 175 -10.96 -14.82 -2.41
CA ASN A 175 -11.61 -15.05 -1.12
C ASN A 175 -11.91 -13.71 -0.41
N PRO A 176 -12.94 -12.96 -0.85
CA PRO A 176 -13.29 -11.67 -0.27
C PRO A 176 -13.80 -11.76 1.18
N GLU A 177 -14.38 -12.87 1.60
CA GLU A 177 -14.85 -13.08 2.98
C GLU A 177 -13.69 -13.04 3.98
N ALA A 178 -12.56 -13.68 3.67
CA ALA A 178 -11.37 -13.62 4.50
C ALA A 178 -10.80 -12.19 4.64
N GLY A 179 -11.06 -11.31 3.68
CA GLY A 179 -10.73 -9.89 3.78
C GLY A 179 -11.60 -9.15 4.80
N MET A 180 -12.86 -9.53 4.93
CA MET A 180 -13.79 -8.96 5.91
C MET A 180 -13.51 -9.46 7.33
N GLU A 181 -13.13 -10.71 7.51
CA GLU A 181 -12.78 -11.28 8.82
C GLU A 181 -11.48 -10.72 9.40
N ARG A 182 -10.64 -10.11 8.56
CA ARG A 182 -9.34 -9.56 8.93
C ARG A 182 -9.41 -8.14 9.53
N LYS A 183 -10.56 -7.52 9.61
CA LYS A 183 -10.76 -6.14 10.11
C LYS A 183 -10.23 -5.92 11.53
#